data_f8a8356c0338dbed5f26884dc71fac89
#
_entry.id   f8a8356c0338dbed5f26884dc71fac89
#
_cell.length_a   1.000
_cell.length_b   1.000
_cell.length_c   1.000
_cell.angle_alpha   90.00
_cell.angle_beta   90.00
_cell.angle_gamma   90.00
#
_symmetry.space_group_name_H-M   'P 1'
#
loop_
_entity.id
_entity.type
_entity.pdbx_description
1 polymer ?
#
loop_
_entity_poly.entity_id
_entity_poly.type
_entity_poly.pdbx_seq_one_letter_code
_entity_poly.pdbx_strand_id
1 'polypeptide(L)'
;ALAASANTLVFVMGMKNLPDIARNLIEAGLSPDTPAALVHWGTTAKHRSLAATLGTLHEEGVRQGFTNPSVIIVGKVVTLRDRLNWFEQKPLLGRSVVVTRAREQASGLAAQLADLGAEVIQFPTIDIKPLEDYSSVDAAVRNLGAYDWLIFTSANGVKCFWERLEAQGLDARSLYG
;
A
#
# COMPACT_ATOMS: atom_id res chain seq x y z
N ALA A 1 -35.15 13.83 11.21
CA ALA A 1 -34.33 15.06 11.08
C ALA A 1 -33.14 14.86 10.11
N LEU A 2 -32.25 13.86 10.30
CA LEU A 2 -31.05 13.63 9.45
C LEU A 2 -31.39 13.37 7.97
N ALA A 3 -32.42 12.57 7.69
CA ALA A 3 -32.82 12.21 6.33
C ALA A 3 -33.23 13.41 5.47
N ALA A 4 -33.76 14.46 6.10
CA ALA A 4 -34.23 15.67 5.41
C ALA A 4 -33.19 16.79 5.34
N SER A 5 -32.08 16.68 6.11
CA SER A 5 -31.09 17.76 6.26
C SER A 5 -29.79 17.56 5.50
N ALA A 6 -29.53 16.36 4.96
CA ALA A 6 -28.28 16.04 4.31
C ALA A 6 -28.49 15.43 2.92
N ASN A 7 -27.71 15.91 1.94
CA ASN A 7 -27.70 15.37 0.55
C ASN A 7 -26.93 14.03 0.46
N THR A 8 -26.09 13.75 1.44
CA THR A 8 -25.28 12.54 1.52
C THR A 8 -25.17 12.11 2.96
N LEU A 9 -25.46 10.84 3.23
CA LEU A 9 -25.30 10.23 4.53
C LEU A 9 -24.21 9.17 4.44
N VAL A 10 -23.36 9.12 5.48
CA VAL A 10 -22.26 8.14 5.58
C VAL A 10 -22.35 7.45 6.93
N PHE A 11 -22.40 6.10 6.92
CA PHE A 11 -22.40 5.29 8.11
C PHE A 11 -21.15 4.42 8.13
N VAL A 12 -20.34 4.60 9.16
CA VAL A 12 -19.12 3.81 9.37
C VAL A 12 -19.46 2.59 10.20
N MET A 13 -18.92 1.42 9.80
CA MET A 13 -19.11 0.14 10.49
C MET A 13 -20.60 -0.28 10.63
N GLY A 14 -21.45 0.19 9.71
CA GLY A 14 -22.90 0.01 9.76
C GLY A 14 -23.45 -1.28 9.18
N MET A 15 -22.61 -2.15 8.60
CA MET A 15 -23.07 -3.31 7.81
C MET A 15 -24.03 -4.23 8.58
N LYS A 16 -23.75 -4.50 9.85
CA LYS A 16 -24.62 -5.34 10.71
C LYS A 16 -26.01 -4.72 10.94
N ASN A 17 -26.09 -3.39 10.95
CA ASN A 17 -27.31 -2.64 11.19
C ASN A 17 -27.91 -2.07 9.89
N LEU A 18 -27.39 -2.45 8.74
CA LEU A 18 -27.83 -1.92 7.45
C LEU A 18 -29.33 -2.08 7.20
N PRO A 19 -30.00 -3.23 7.55
CA PRO A 19 -31.46 -3.34 7.41
C PRO A 19 -32.22 -2.28 8.18
N ASP A 20 -31.81 -2.04 9.43
CA ASP A 20 -32.47 -1.05 10.29
C ASP A 20 -32.17 0.38 9.83
N ILE A 21 -30.95 0.66 9.38
CA ILE A 21 -30.58 1.95 8.81
C ILE A 21 -31.44 2.23 7.58
N ALA A 22 -31.56 1.29 6.64
CA ALA A 22 -32.35 1.46 5.42
C ALA A 22 -33.83 1.68 5.76
N ARG A 23 -34.42 0.85 6.62
CA ARG A 23 -35.80 0.97 7.05
C ARG A 23 -36.07 2.35 7.66
N ASN A 24 -35.26 2.77 8.65
CA ASN A 24 -35.45 4.05 9.33
C ASN A 24 -35.30 5.26 8.39
N LEU A 25 -34.42 5.18 7.41
CA LEU A 25 -34.26 6.25 6.41
C LEU A 25 -35.47 6.32 5.47
N ILE A 26 -36.01 5.18 5.05
CA ILE A 26 -37.21 5.10 4.22
C ILE A 26 -38.43 5.62 5.00
N GLU A 27 -38.63 5.20 6.25
CA GLU A 27 -39.69 5.69 7.13
C GLU A 27 -39.56 7.21 7.39
N ALA A 28 -38.33 7.74 7.38
CA ALA A 28 -38.07 9.18 7.48
C ALA A 28 -38.24 9.96 6.17
N GLY A 29 -38.70 9.29 5.09
CA GLY A 29 -39.09 9.93 3.83
C GLY A 29 -38.09 9.83 2.68
N LEU A 30 -36.99 9.07 2.80
CA LEU A 30 -36.12 8.77 1.66
C LEU A 30 -36.80 7.72 0.75
N SER A 31 -36.68 7.91 -0.57
CA SER A 31 -37.13 6.88 -1.52
C SER A 31 -36.31 5.60 -1.37
N PRO A 32 -36.93 4.41 -1.44
CA PRO A 32 -36.23 3.15 -1.56
C PRO A 32 -35.25 3.10 -2.75
N ASP A 33 -35.53 3.88 -3.80
CA ASP A 33 -34.69 4.01 -5.01
C ASP A 33 -33.52 4.98 -4.81
N THR A 34 -33.37 5.59 -3.64
CA THR A 34 -32.23 6.46 -3.36
C THR A 34 -30.92 5.71 -3.59
N PRO A 35 -29.99 6.25 -4.42
CA PRO A 35 -28.70 5.61 -4.65
C PRO A 35 -27.94 5.37 -3.34
N ALA A 36 -27.41 4.16 -3.18
CA ALA A 36 -26.66 3.78 -2.02
C ALA A 36 -25.49 2.85 -2.39
N ALA A 37 -24.42 2.87 -1.60
CA ALA A 37 -23.22 2.08 -1.85
C ALA A 37 -22.64 1.50 -0.58
N LEU A 38 -21.95 0.38 -0.73
CA LEU A 38 -21.03 -0.19 0.25
C LEU A 38 -19.61 -0.03 -0.25
N VAL A 39 -18.72 0.39 0.62
CA VAL A 39 -17.26 0.38 0.39
C VAL A 39 -16.61 -0.46 1.48
N HIS A 40 -16.06 -1.59 1.09
CA HIS A 40 -15.41 -2.56 1.96
C HIS A 40 -13.90 -2.47 1.81
N TRP A 41 -13.16 -2.41 2.92
CA TRP A 41 -11.71 -2.25 2.95
C TRP A 41 -11.22 -1.08 2.07
N GLY A 42 -11.92 0.05 2.11
CA GLY A 42 -11.63 1.21 1.26
C GLY A 42 -10.15 1.60 1.25
N THR A 43 -9.61 1.88 0.06
CA THR A 43 -8.21 2.28 -0.19
C THR A 43 -7.14 1.26 0.17
N THR A 44 -7.50 -0.01 0.33
CA THR A 44 -6.56 -1.12 0.51
C THR A 44 -6.57 -2.04 -0.71
N ALA A 45 -5.62 -2.97 -0.80
CA ALA A 45 -5.62 -3.97 -1.87
C ALA A 45 -6.85 -4.92 -1.84
N LYS A 46 -7.57 -4.95 -0.71
CA LYS A 46 -8.82 -5.70 -0.53
C LYS A 46 -10.07 -4.87 -0.83
N HIS A 47 -9.89 -3.67 -1.36
CA HIS A 47 -10.99 -2.77 -1.68
C HIS A 47 -12.00 -3.43 -2.61
N ARG A 48 -13.26 -3.32 -2.22
CA ARG A 48 -14.42 -3.70 -3.03
C ARG A 48 -15.51 -2.66 -2.81
N SER A 49 -16.25 -2.33 -3.83
CA SER A 49 -17.45 -1.53 -3.67
C SER A 49 -18.65 -2.14 -4.38
N LEU A 50 -19.84 -1.80 -3.89
CA LEU A 50 -21.13 -2.19 -4.45
C LEU A 50 -22.01 -0.94 -4.50
N ALA A 51 -22.58 -0.65 -5.66
CA ALA A 51 -23.60 0.35 -5.81
C ALA A 51 -24.96 -0.31 -6.07
N ALA A 52 -25.98 0.16 -5.36
CA ALA A 52 -27.36 -0.32 -5.44
C ALA A 52 -28.32 0.82 -5.06
N THR A 53 -29.53 0.49 -4.66
CA THR A 53 -30.47 1.43 -4.04
C THR A 53 -30.58 1.19 -2.53
N LEU A 54 -31.11 2.15 -1.81
CA LEU A 54 -31.31 2.03 -0.36
C LEU A 54 -32.16 0.80 0.00
N GLY A 55 -33.16 0.48 -0.84
CA GLY A 55 -34.05 -0.67 -0.63
C GLY A 55 -33.39 -2.02 -0.93
N THR A 56 -32.39 -2.08 -1.80
CA THR A 56 -31.76 -3.35 -2.23
C THR A 56 -30.35 -3.56 -1.72
N LEU A 57 -29.72 -2.53 -1.14
CA LEU A 57 -28.30 -2.55 -0.74
C LEU A 57 -27.96 -3.68 0.23
N HIS A 58 -28.84 -3.99 1.18
CA HIS A 58 -28.59 -5.07 2.14
C HIS A 58 -28.58 -6.44 1.47
N GLU A 59 -29.60 -6.74 0.68
CA GLU A 59 -29.73 -8.04 0.00
C GLU A 59 -28.56 -8.26 -0.97
N GLU A 60 -28.24 -7.26 -1.76
CA GLU A 60 -27.10 -7.27 -2.68
C GLU A 60 -25.76 -7.43 -1.95
N GLY A 61 -25.60 -6.72 -0.83
CA GLY A 61 -24.41 -6.82 0.00
C GLY A 61 -24.21 -8.20 0.60
N VAL A 62 -25.27 -8.83 1.10
CA VAL A 62 -25.23 -10.20 1.63
C VAL A 62 -24.93 -11.20 0.50
N ARG A 63 -25.60 -11.08 -0.63
CA ARG A 63 -25.39 -11.94 -1.80
C ARG A 63 -23.96 -11.93 -2.29
N GLN A 64 -23.30 -10.76 -2.23
CA GLN A 64 -21.90 -10.59 -2.66
C GLN A 64 -20.88 -10.75 -1.52
N GLY A 65 -21.31 -11.15 -0.32
CA GLY A 65 -20.42 -11.43 0.81
C GLY A 65 -19.76 -10.18 1.41
N PHE A 66 -20.44 -9.03 1.38
CA PHE A 66 -19.96 -7.84 2.08
C PHE A 66 -20.15 -7.99 3.58
N THR A 67 -19.11 -7.67 4.35
CA THR A 67 -19.06 -7.72 5.80
C THR A 67 -18.42 -6.46 6.37
N ASN A 68 -18.23 -6.37 7.67
CA ASN A 68 -17.37 -5.34 8.25
C ASN A 68 -15.87 -5.68 8.00
N PRO A 69 -15.01 -4.68 7.86
CA PRO A 69 -15.27 -3.25 7.92
C PRO A 69 -15.84 -2.70 6.61
N SER A 70 -17.01 -2.08 6.66
CA SER A 70 -17.63 -1.44 5.51
C SER A 70 -18.17 -0.07 5.87
N VAL A 71 -18.15 0.83 4.90
CA VAL A 71 -18.79 2.14 4.94
C VAL A 71 -20.02 2.11 4.05
N ILE A 72 -21.15 2.59 4.57
CA ILE A 72 -22.40 2.76 3.82
C ILE A 72 -22.49 4.22 3.39
N ILE A 73 -22.77 4.47 2.12
CA ILE A 73 -22.95 5.81 1.57
C ILE A 73 -24.34 5.85 0.95
N VAL A 74 -25.16 6.84 1.33
CA VAL A 74 -26.53 7.01 0.83
C VAL A 74 -26.68 8.41 0.25
N GLY A 75 -27.15 8.52 -0.98
CA GLY A 75 -27.43 9.79 -1.66
C GLY A 75 -26.95 9.82 -3.11
N LYS A 76 -27.28 10.91 -3.80
CA LYS A 76 -26.95 11.10 -5.22
C LYS A 76 -25.46 11.07 -5.53
N VAL A 77 -24.58 11.30 -4.54
CA VAL A 77 -23.12 11.19 -4.69
C VAL A 77 -22.70 9.82 -5.23
N VAL A 78 -23.45 8.76 -4.93
CA VAL A 78 -23.16 7.40 -5.40
C VAL A 78 -23.19 7.30 -6.93
N THR A 79 -24.00 8.12 -7.62
CA THR A 79 -24.05 8.13 -9.10
C THR A 79 -22.76 8.67 -9.75
N LEU A 80 -21.89 9.32 -8.96
CA LEU A 80 -20.59 9.79 -9.46
C LEU A 80 -19.55 8.67 -9.51
N ARG A 81 -19.86 7.49 -8.96
CA ARG A 81 -18.94 6.36 -8.88
C ARG A 81 -18.30 6.04 -10.23
N ASP A 82 -19.09 5.94 -11.28
CA ASP A 82 -18.59 5.53 -12.61
C ASP A 82 -17.58 6.52 -13.20
N ARG A 83 -17.63 7.78 -12.76
CA ARG A 83 -16.69 8.84 -13.18
C ARG A 83 -15.49 8.97 -12.26
N LEU A 84 -15.63 8.60 -10.99
CA LEU A 84 -14.63 8.81 -9.94
C LEU A 84 -13.99 7.51 -9.44
N ASN A 85 -14.31 6.37 -10.03
CA ASN A 85 -13.84 5.05 -9.62
C ASN A 85 -12.41 4.77 -10.12
N TRP A 86 -11.47 5.63 -9.75
CA TRP A 86 -10.06 5.48 -10.12
C TRP A 86 -9.35 4.36 -9.34
N PHE A 87 -9.81 4.08 -8.11
CA PHE A 87 -9.12 3.14 -7.23
C PHE A 87 -9.29 1.68 -7.69
N GLU A 88 -10.50 1.31 -8.12
CA GLU A 88 -10.80 -0.03 -8.64
C GLU A 88 -10.18 -0.30 -10.02
N GLN A 89 -9.69 0.76 -10.68
CA GLN A 89 -8.98 0.65 -11.97
C GLN A 89 -7.47 0.45 -11.82
N LYS A 90 -6.95 0.39 -10.60
CA LYS A 90 -5.53 0.16 -10.35
C LYS A 90 -5.12 -1.23 -10.86
N PRO A 91 -4.02 -1.34 -11.63
CA PRO A 91 -3.67 -2.56 -12.37
C PRO A 91 -3.31 -3.75 -11.49
N LEU A 92 -2.89 -3.51 -10.25
CA LEU A 92 -2.52 -4.54 -9.29
C LEU A 92 -3.53 -4.70 -8.14
N LEU A 93 -4.71 -4.09 -8.23
CA LEU A 93 -5.73 -4.24 -7.20
C LEU A 93 -6.11 -5.73 -7.02
N GLY A 94 -6.16 -6.18 -5.78
CA GLY A 94 -6.44 -7.58 -5.44
C GLY A 94 -5.29 -8.55 -5.67
N ARG A 95 -4.09 -8.06 -6.02
CA ARG A 95 -2.89 -8.87 -6.13
C ARG A 95 -2.02 -8.71 -4.90
N SER A 96 -1.47 -9.83 -4.40
CA SER A 96 -0.44 -9.85 -3.37
C SER A 96 0.92 -10.07 -4.02
N VAL A 97 1.89 -9.21 -3.71
CA VAL A 97 3.25 -9.25 -4.26
C VAL A 97 4.23 -9.38 -3.11
N VAL A 98 5.07 -10.42 -3.16
CA VAL A 98 6.15 -10.63 -2.19
C VAL A 98 7.41 -9.94 -2.71
N VAL A 99 7.98 -9.03 -1.91
CA VAL A 99 9.24 -8.35 -2.19
C VAL A 99 10.32 -8.94 -1.29
N THR A 100 11.25 -9.68 -1.88
CA THR A 100 12.32 -10.42 -1.17
C THR A 100 13.61 -9.64 -1.00
N ARG A 101 13.67 -8.42 -1.54
CA ARG A 101 14.86 -7.56 -1.50
C ARG A 101 15.19 -7.12 -0.07
N ALA A 102 16.46 -6.85 0.21
CA ALA A 102 16.91 -6.31 1.50
C ALA A 102 16.08 -5.08 1.90
N ARG A 103 15.75 -4.96 3.17
CA ARG A 103 14.78 -3.96 3.70
C ARG A 103 15.08 -2.52 3.25
N GLU A 104 16.35 -2.12 3.29
CA GLU A 104 16.78 -0.77 2.90
C GLU A 104 16.53 -0.45 1.42
N GLN A 105 16.51 -1.47 0.56
CA GLN A 105 16.34 -1.35 -0.88
C GLN A 105 14.90 -1.66 -1.34
N ALA A 106 14.06 -2.19 -0.45
CA ALA A 106 12.70 -2.63 -0.78
C ALA A 106 11.68 -1.49 -0.76
N SER A 107 11.93 -0.41 0.00
CA SER A 107 10.94 0.63 0.30
C SER A 107 10.40 1.33 -0.96
N GLY A 108 11.26 1.70 -1.89
CA GLY A 108 10.86 2.38 -3.15
C GLY A 108 10.00 1.48 -4.04
N LEU A 109 10.40 0.22 -4.23
CA LEU A 109 9.62 -0.74 -5.02
C LEU A 109 8.30 -1.07 -4.34
N ALA A 110 8.30 -1.27 -3.02
CA ALA A 110 7.10 -1.55 -2.24
C ALA A 110 6.07 -0.41 -2.36
N ALA A 111 6.51 0.84 -2.27
CA ALA A 111 5.66 2.01 -2.45
C ALA A 111 5.04 2.05 -3.86
N GLN A 112 5.83 1.86 -4.91
CA GLN A 112 5.33 1.83 -6.30
C GLN A 112 4.30 0.72 -6.53
N LEU A 113 4.54 -0.49 -6.00
CA LEU A 113 3.59 -1.59 -6.10
C LEU A 113 2.30 -1.31 -5.34
N ALA A 114 2.38 -0.71 -4.14
CA ALA A 114 1.22 -0.31 -3.36
C ALA A 114 0.42 0.81 -4.06
N ASP A 115 1.11 1.77 -4.68
CA ASP A 115 0.46 2.82 -5.49
C ASP A 115 -0.30 2.26 -6.69
N LEU A 116 0.16 1.14 -7.24
CA LEU A 116 -0.54 0.39 -8.28
C LEU A 116 -1.68 -0.50 -7.73
N GLY A 117 -1.89 -0.53 -6.43
CA GLY A 117 -3.00 -1.22 -5.76
C GLY A 117 -2.67 -2.59 -5.19
N ALA A 118 -1.40 -3.03 -5.23
CA ALA A 118 -1.00 -4.32 -4.68
C ALA A 118 -1.02 -4.36 -3.15
N GLU A 119 -1.28 -5.53 -2.60
CA GLU A 119 -0.89 -5.88 -1.24
C GLU A 119 0.58 -6.29 -1.24
N VAL A 120 1.44 -5.46 -0.64
CA VAL A 120 2.89 -5.70 -0.66
C VAL A 120 3.33 -6.39 0.63
N ILE A 121 3.86 -7.60 0.49
CA ILE A 121 4.43 -8.38 1.58
C ILE A 121 5.95 -8.26 1.49
N GLN A 122 6.55 -7.50 2.40
CA GLN A 122 8.01 -7.40 2.47
C GLN A 122 8.56 -8.62 3.24
N PHE A 123 9.31 -9.46 2.54
CA PHE A 123 9.95 -10.65 3.08
C PHE A 123 11.43 -10.66 2.71
N PRO A 124 12.27 -9.81 3.36
CA PRO A 124 13.68 -9.73 3.06
C PRO A 124 14.37 -11.07 3.35
N THR A 125 15.03 -11.63 2.33
CA THR A 125 15.74 -12.91 2.42
C THR A 125 17.24 -12.74 2.67
N ILE A 126 17.74 -11.50 2.62
CA ILE A 126 19.16 -11.15 2.79
C ILE A 126 19.24 -10.08 3.87
N ASP A 127 20.12 -10.32 4.84
CA ASP A 127 20.54 -9.35 5.86
C ASP A 127 22.03 -9.08 5.68
N ILE A 128 22.39 -7.79 5.53
CA ILE A 128 23.77 -7.38 5.32
C ILE A 128 24.32 -6.89 6.65
N LYS A 129 25.32 -7.62 7.17
CA LYS A 129 25.96 -7.29 8.44
C LYS A 129 27.39 -6.84 8.23
N PRO A 130 27.88 -5.90 9.05
CA PRO A 130 29.30 -5.61 9.12
C PRO A 130 30.12 -6.87 9.42
N LEU A 131 31.34 -6.92 8.90
CA LEU A 131 32.28 -7.97 9.27
C LEU A 131 32.72 -7.80 10.74
N GLU A 132 32.95 -8.92 11.42
CA GLU A 132 33.52 -8.89 12.77
C GLU A 132 35.00 -8.52 12.73
N ASP A 133 35.73 -8.91 11.68
CA ASP A 133 37.11 -8.57 11.43
C ASP A 133 37.34 -7.99 10.05
N TYR A 134 37.90 -6.81 10.01
CA TYR A 134 38.22 -6.06 8.78
C TYR A 134 39.72 -6.12 8.43
N SER A 135 40.55 -6.89 9.17
CA SER A 135 42.00 -6.87 9.01
C SER A 135 42.48 -7.12 7.58
N SER A 136 41.88 -8.08 6.87
CA SER A 136 42.20 -8.38 5.47
C SER A 136 41.79 -7.27 4.51
N VAL A 137 40.61 -6.68 4.72
CA VAL A 137 40.12 -5.56 3.92
C VAL A 137 40.99 -4.32 4.13
N ASP A 138 41.33 -4.02 5.39
CA ASP A 138 42.19 -2.90 5.74
C ASP A 138 43.59 -3.03 5.17
N ALA A 139 44.16 -4.25 5.16
CA ALA A 139 45.44 -4.50 4.51
C ALA A 139 45.39 -4.24 3.00
N ALA A 140 44.31 -4.68 2.34
CA ALA A 140 44.10 -4.42 0.91
C ALA A 140 43.91 -2.93 0.62
N VAL A 141 43.10 -2.23 1.44
CA VAL A 141 42.84 -0.80 1.33
C VAL A 141 44.11 0.04 1.49
N ARG A 142 45.02 -0.34 2.41
CA ARG A 142 46.31 0.33 2.57
C ARG A 142 47.27 0.10 1.41
N ASN A 143 47.05 -0.97 0.64
CA ASN A 143 47.92 -1.37 -0.46
C ASN A 143 47.24 -1.30 -1.82
N LEU A 144 46.34 -0.31 -2.00
CA LEU A 144 45.55 -0.16 -3.24
C LEU A 144 46.41 -0.05 -4.50
N GLY A 145 47.58 0.59 -4.43
CA GLY A 145 48.49 0.74 -5.53
C GLY A 145 49.12 -0.58 -6.04
N ALA A 146 48.93 -1.71 -5.36
CA ALA A 146 49.34 -3.03 -5.83
C ALA A 146 48.28 -3.74 -6.70
N TYR A 147 47.12 -3.14 -6.89
CA TYR A 147 46.02 -3.71 -7.67
C TYR A 147 45.82 -2.92 -8.98
N ASP A 148 45.67 -3.62 -10.08
CA ASP A 148 45.35 -3.03 -11.40
C ASP A 148 43.85 -2.74 -11.54
N TRP A 149 43.00 -3.48 -10.77
CA TRP A 149 41.53 -3.39 -10.85
C TRP A 149 40.88 -3.46 -9.50
N LEU A 150 39.87 -2.61 -9.29
CA LEU A 150 38.94 -2.66 -8.18
C LEU A 150 37.54 -2.93 -8.75
N ILE A 151 36.97 -4.11 -8.46
CA ILE A 151 35.71 -4.56 -9.03
C ILE A 151 34.64 -4.64 -7.94
N PHE A 152 33.52 -3.98 -8.14
CA PHE A 152 32.34 -4.05 -7.28
C PHE A 152 31.21 -4.79 -7.98
N THR A 153 30.59 -5.75 -7.27
CA THR A 153 29.44 -6.51 -7.78
C THR A 153 28.11 -6.03 -7.20
N SER A 154 28.13 -5.07 -6.29
CA SER A 154 26.91 -4.53 -5.66
C SER A 154 27.13 -3.11 -5.13
N ALA A 155 26.02 -2.35 -5.04
CA ALA A 155 26.04 -1.02 -4.43
C ALA A 155 26.45 -1.07 -2.94
N ASN A 156 26.12 -2.14 -2.23
CA ASN A 156 26.54 -2.33 -0.83
C ASN A 156 28.05 -2.52 -0.72
N GLY A 157 28.66 -3.25 -1.66
CA GLY A 157 30.14 -3.38 -1.73
C GLY A 157 30.81 -2.03 -1.91
N VAL A 158 30.28 -1.17 -2.77
CA VAL A 158 30.77 0.20 -2.95
C VAL A 158 30.66 0.97 -1.63
N LYS A 159 29.47 1.00 -1.01
CA LYS A 159 29.24 1.71 0.23
C LYS A 159 30.21 1.25 1.34
N CYS A 160 30.28 -0.06 1.59
CA CYS A 160 31.16 -0.60 2.63
C CYS A 160 32.64 -0.34 2.34
N PHE A 161 33.07 -0.35 1.07
CA PHE A 161 34.43 0.00 0.70
C PHE A 161 34.76 1.45 1.04
N TRP A 162 33.87 2.40 0.69
CA TRP A 162 34.08 3.81 1.00
C TRP A 162 34.11 4.09 2.49
N GLU A 163 33.20 3.50 3.25
CA GLU A 163 33.18 3.59 4.71
C GLU A 163 34.50 3.08 5.32
N ARG A 164 35.05 2.02 4.72
CA ARG A 164 36.30 1.45 5.19
C ARG A 164 37.51 2.25 4.80
N LEU A 165 37.52 2.82 3.58
CA LEU A 165 38.55 3.74 3.09
C LEU A 165 38.68 4.95 4.03
N GLU A 166 37.53 5.60 4.34
CA GLU A 166 37.46 6.73 5.27
C GLU A 166 37.93 6.35 6.68
N ALA A 167 37.56 5.17 7.18
CA ALA A 167 38.01 4.68 8.50
C ALA A 167 39.51 4.47 8.58
N GLN A 168 40.22 4.29 7.45
CA GLN A 168 41.66 4.24 7.37
C GLN A 168 42.32 5.61 7.12
N GLY A 169 41.52 6.70 7.12
CA GLY A 169 42.00 8.08 6.85
C GLY A 169 42.38 8.31 5.38
N LEU A 170 41.88 7.48 4.47
CA LEU A 170 42.12 7.56 3.03
C LEU A 170 40.89 8.13 2.32
N ASP A 171 41.10 8.61 1.10
CA ASP A 171 40.04 9.13 0.24
C ASP A 171 40.22 8.67 -1.23
N ALA A 172 39.36 9.16 -2.14
CA ALA A 172 39.37 8.79 -3.55
C ALA A 172 40.73 8.98 -4.24
N ARG A 173 41.60 9.87 -3.74
CA ARG A 173 42.95 10.08 -4.29
C ARG A 173 43.86 8.87 -4.10
N SER A 174 43.52 8.02 -3.14
CA SER A 174 44.28 6.76 -2.90
C SER A 174 44.02 5.69 -3.98
N LEU A 175 43.05 5.92 -4.88
CA LEU A 175 42.77 5.08 -6.05
C LEU A 175 43.56 5.52 -7.30
N TYR A 176 44.32 6.60 -7.17
CA TYR A 176 45.15 7.12 -8.27
C TYR A 176 46.50 6.40 -8.22
N GLY A 177 46.68 5.47 -9.14
CA GLY A 177 47.95 4.78 -9.38
C GLY A 177 48.55 5.09 -10.74
#